data_b0d7fe1ac6be57757f85a1202b0579dc
#
_entry.id   b0d7fe1ac6be57757f85a1202b0579dc
#
_cell.length_a   1.000
_cell.length_b   1.000
_cell.length_c   1.000
_cell.angle_alpha   90.00
_cell.angle_beta   90.00
_cell.angle_gamma   90.00
#
_symmetry.space_group_name_H-M   'P 1'
#
loop_
_entity.id
_entity.type
_entity.pdbx_description
1 polymer ?
#
loop_
_entity_poly.entity_id
_entity_poly.type
_entity_poly.pdbx_seq_one_letter_code
_entity_poly.pdbx_strand_id
1 'polypeptide(L)'
;MYGGNTMNNNQNNKPIIGITMGDPFGNGPEITIKTLADFSLYERCRPIVIGDTTAMEYAADVAKIVSNINLKINPVSRVSDAKFEPGIIDVYDLGLLKRVEISGTPEEHKPFGVGPSILGGEASFRYVEKVINLAMKREVDATVTNSFSKEAINMAGHHYSGHTEVYADYTKTKNYCMMLAYKDFRVAHVSTHVSLREACDRVKKARVLEVIHMANNAMKKIGIEKPKIGIAGLNPHCGENGMFGTEEIEEIQPAIDEALREGINIPEGAPTPPDTVFSKALGGWYDIVVVMYHDQGHIPLKVKGFVYNKKEKHWDAVEGINVTLGLPIIRVSVDHGTGYGHAGDGMANELSLANAVDFAIKLSND
;
A
#
# COMPACT_ATOMS: atom_id res chain seq x y z
N MET A 1 -6.79 3.26 50.13
CA MET A 1 -7.79 2.94 49.12
C MET A 1 -7.83 4.05 48.10
N TYR A 2 -7.40 3.81 46.94
CA TYR A 2 -7.72 4.35 45.60
C TYR A 2 -6.51 4.07 44.70
N GLY A 3 -6.41 2.84 44.25
CA GLY A 3 -5.63 2.45 43.09
C GLY A 3 -6.64 1.90 42.07
N GLY A 4 -7.04 2.72 41.14
CA GLY A 4 -8.04 2.36 40.17
C GLY A 4 -7.81 3.12 38.86
N ASN A 5 -7.50 2.37 37.83
CA ASN A 5 -7.70 2.70 36.38
C ASN A 5 -6.99 3.91 35.79
N THR A 6 -5.69 3.79 35.54
CA THR A 6 -4.97 4.65 34.59
C THR A 6 -4.55 3.94 33.29
N MET A 7 -4.87 2.66 33.09
CA MET A 7 -4.49 1.91 31.86
C MET A 7 -5.47 2.03 30.69
N ASN A 8 -6.71 2.47 30.88
CA ASN A 8 -7.73 2.46 29.82
C ASN A 8 -7.80 3.71 28.93
N ASN A 9 -7.14 4.82 29.28
CA ASN A 9 -7.26 6.05 28.48
C ASN A 9 -6.29 6.12 27.28
N ASN A 10 -5.21 5.33 27.24
CA ASN A 10 -4.25 5.37 26.14
C ASN A 10 -4.64 4.50 24.93
N GLN A 11 -5.51 3.51 25.10
CA GLN A 11 -5.92 2.64 23.99
C GLN A 11 -6.90 3.35 23.02
N ASN A 12 -7.71 4.27 23.50
CA ASN A 12 -8.73 4.96 22.67
C ASN A 12 -8.14 5.98 21.69
N ASN A 13 -6.87 6.36 21.82
CA ASN A 13 -6.23 7.37 20.95
C ASN A 13 -5.40 6.78 19.80
N LYS A 14 -5.30 5.45 19.71
CA LYS A 14 -4.54 4.79 18.63
C LYS A 14 -5.44 4.60 17.39
N PRO A 15 -4.93 4.82 16.16
CA PRO A 15 -5.73 4.63 14.96
C PRO A 15 -6.13 3.16 14.77
N ILE A 16 -7.33 2.94 14.27
CA ILE A 16 -7.82 1.62 13.85
C ILE A 16 -7.41 1.40 12.41
N ILE A 17 -6.60 0.38 12.16
CA ILE A 17 -6.12 0.03 10.83
C ILE A 17 -6.87 -1.20 10.31
N GLY A 18 -7.69 -1.00 9.28
CA GLY A 18 -8.39 -2.07 8.58
C GLY A 18 -7.46 -2.72 7.54
N ILE A 19 -7.12 -3.98 7.74
CA ILE A 19 -6.21 -4.74 6.87
C ILE A 19 -7.03 -5.76 6.08
N THR A 20 -7.12 -5.64 4.74
CA THR A 20 -7.77 -6.72 3.97
C THR A 20 -6.87 -7.95 3.93
N MET A 21 -7.45 -9.12 4.10
CA MET A 21 -6.75 -10.40 4.01
C MET A 21 -6.13 -10.65 2.63
N GLY A 22 -6.66 -9.99 1.56
CA GLY A 22 -6.29 -10.24 0.18
C GLY A 22 -6.97 -11.48 -0.39
N ASP A 23 -6.40 -12.05 -1.46
CA ASP A 23 -6.92 -13.30 -2.01
C ASP A 23 -6.74 -14.43 -0.99
N PRO A 24 -7.82 -15.09 -0.56
CA PRO A 24 -7.77 -16.13 0.47
C PRO A 24 -6.94 -17.36 0.08
N PHE A 25 -6.70 -17.55 -1.22
CA PHE A 25 -5.89 -18.64 -1.77
C PHE A 25 -4.46 -18.22 -2.09
N GLY A 26 -4.10 -16.95 -1.81
CA GLY A 26 -2.76 -16.40 -1.93
C GLY A 26 -1.99 -16.37 -0.61
N ASN A 27 -0.88 -15.65 -0.58
CA ASN A 27 -0.02 -15.50 0.60
C ASN A 27 -0.54 -14.42 1.60
N GLY A 28 -1.60 -13.69 1.25
CA GLY A 28 -2.14 -12.60 2.07
C GLY A 28 -2.50 -13.01 3.50
N PRO A 29 -3.24 -14.12 3.73
CA PRO A 29 -3.54 -14.60 5.08
C PRO A 29 -2.28 -14.87 5.90
N GLU A 30 -1.27 -15.54 5.32
CA GLU A 30 -0.01 -15.89 5.99
C GLU A 30 0.81 -14.65 6.39
N ILE A 31 1.02 -13.71 5.47
CA ILE A 31 1.79 -12.48 5.79
C ILE A 31 1.05 -11.61 6.80
N THR A 32 -0.29 -11.68 6.84
CA THR A 32 -1.10 -11.00 7.85
C THR A 32 -0.87 -11.59 9.25
N ILE A 33 -0.84 -12.93 9.38
CA ILE A 33 -0.51 -13.61 10.64
C ILE A 33 0.88 -13.18 11.13
N LYS A 34 1.89 -13.21 10.24
CA LYS A 34 3.27 -12.86 10.59
C LYS A 34 3.42 -11.39 10.99
N THR A 35 2.79 -10.47 10.25
CA THR A 35 2.80 -9.04 10.58
C THR A 35 2.18 -8.78 11.96
N LEU A 36 1.04 -9.42 12.27
CA LEU A 36 0.33 -9.21 13.53
C LEU A 36 0.93 -10.02 14.71
N ALA A 37 1.96 -10.82 14.47
CA ALA A 37 2.79 -11.43 15.50
C ALA A 37 3.80 -10.46 16.12
N ASP A 38 4.03 -9.30 15.49
CA ASP A 38 4.75 -8.19 16.12
C ASP A 38 3.83 -7.47 17.12
N PHE A 39 3.95 -7.85 18.39
CA PHE A 39 3.12 -7.28 19.46
C PHE A 39 3.37 -5.79 19.69
N SER A 40 4.52 -5.24 19.28
CA SER A 40 4.81 -3.81 19.36
C SER A 40 3.88 -2.98 18.46
N LEU A 41 3.29 -3.59 17.44
CA LEU A 41 2.31 -2.96 16.58
C LEU A 41 1.07 -2.49 17.35
N TYR A 42 0.63 -3.28 18.34
CA TYR A 42 -0.52 -2.95 19.18
C TYR A 42 -0.27 -1.78 20.15
N GLU A 43 0.99 -1.39 20.33
CA GLU A 43 1.34 -0.16 21.04
C GLU A 43 1.08 1.10 20.21
N ARG A 44 1.04 0.98 18.86
CA ARG A 44 0.97 2.07 17.89
C ARG A 44 -0.37 2.17 17.17
N CYS A 45 -1.10 1.06 17.02
CA CYS A 45 -2.42 1.03 16.38
C CYS A 45 -3.32 -0.06 16.96
N ARG A 46 -4.55 -0.10 16.45
CA ARG A 46 -5.57 -1.12 16.70
C ARG A 46 -5.87 -1.84 15.37
N PRO A 47 -5.17 -2.94 15.06
CA PRO A 47 -5.35 -3.63 13.79
C PRO A 47 -6.61 -4.50 13.80
N ILE A 48 -7.36 -4.50 12.68
CA ILE A 48 -8.47 -5.42 12.43
C ILE A 48 -8.37 -5.96 11.00
N VAL A 49 -8.47 -7.27 10.85
CA VAL A 49 -8.44 -7.94 9.55
C VAL A 49 -9.84 -7.95 8.95
N ILE A 50 -9.97 -7.59 7.69
CA ILE A 50 -11.21 -7.71 6.92
C ILE A 50 -11.04 -8.92 6.01
N GLY A 51 -11.78 -10.00 6.30
CA GLY A 51 -11.52 -11.26 5.62
C GLY A 51 -12.51 -12.36 5.99
N ASP A 52 -11.99 -13.57 6.04
CA ASP A 52 -12.72 -14.78 6.37
C ASP A 52 -11.99 -15.56 7.48
N THR A 53 -12.70 -15.86 8.54
CA THR A 53 -12.17 -16.57 9.71
C THR A 53 -11.55 -17.91 9.30
N THR A 54 -12.19 -18.65 8.39
CA THR A 54 -11.73 -19.97 7.93
C THR A 54 -10.33 -19.94 7.32
N ALA A 55 -10.02 -18.95 6.48
CA ALA A 55 -8.71 -18.81 5.87
C ALA A 55 -7.66 -18.30 6.88
N MET A 56 -8.05 -17.41 7.78
CA MET A 56 -7.15 -16.89 8.81
C MET A 56 -6.79 -17.95 9.86
N GLU A 57 -7.73 -18.83 10.25
CA GLU A 57 -7.47 -20.00 11.12
C GLU A 57 -6.47 -20.95 10.49
N TYR A 58 -6.66 -21.28 9.19
CA TYR A 58 -5.71 -22.14 8.48
C TYR A 58 -4.31 -21.51 8.44
N ALA A 59 -4.22 -20.21 8.11
CA ALA A 59 -2.94 -19.51 8.07
C ALA A 59 -2.27 -19.46 9.46
N ALA A 60 -3.05 -19.32 10.53
CA ALA A 60 -2.55 -19.36 11.90
C ALA A 60 -1.99 -20.76 12.26
N ASP A 61 -2.65 -21.83 11.82
CA ASP A 61 -2.16 -23.21 12.02
C ASP A 61 -0.83 -23.44 11.26
N VAL A 62 -0.73 -23.00 10.00
CA VAL A 62 0.53 -23.05 9.23
C VAL A 62 1.63 -22.26 9.93
N ALA A 63 1.37 -21.04 10.34
CA ALA A 63 2.35 -20.20 11.03
C ALA A 63 2.82 -20.81 12.37
N LYS A 64 1.92 -21.48 13.09
CA LYS A 64 2.25 -22.22 14.31
C LYS A 64 3.21 -23.38 14.04
N ILE A 65 2.98 -24.14 12.97
CA ILE A 65 3.79 -25.32 12.62
C ILE A 65 5.15 -24.88 12.07
N VAL A 66 5.17 -23.93 11.12
CA VAL A 66 6.39 -23.57 10.39
C VAL A 66 7.25 -22.57 11.17
N SER A 67 6.62 -21.57 11.79
CA SER A 67 7.32 -20.42 12.39
C SER A 67 7.18 -20.34 13.92
N ASN A 68 6.51 -21.31 14.55
CA ASN A 68 6.19 -21.32 15.99
C ASN A 68 5.44 -20.05 16.46
N ILE A 69 4.65 -19.44 15.55
CA ILE A 69 3.79 -18.29 15.85
C ILE A 69 2.44 -18.82 16.34
N ASN A 70 2.07 -18.51 17.58
CA ASN A 70 0.83 -19.00 18.19
C ASN A 70 -0.11 -17.84 18.49
N LEU A 71 -1.06 -17.57 17.58
CA LEU A 71 -2.05 -16.52 17.68
C LEU A 71 -3.47 -17.09 17.67
N LYS A 72 -4.40 -16.39 18.32
CA LYS A 72 -5.82 -16.75 18.34
C LYS A 72 -6.59 -15.89 17.36
N ILE A 73 -7.48 -16.50 16.58
CA ILE A 73 -8.41 -15.79 15.72
C ILE A 73 -9.68 -15.47 16.51
N ASN A 74 -10.13 -14.22 16.48
CA ASN A 74 -11.36 -13.72 17.10
C ASN A 74 -12.30 -13.18 16.02
N PRO A 75 -13.29 -13.96 15.58
CA PRO A 75 -14.27 -13.47 14.61
C PRO A 75 -15.17 -12.40 15.22
N VAL A 76 -15.36 -11.30 14.50
CA VAL A 76 -16.27 -10.22 14.88
C VAL A 76 -17.14 -9.80 13.69
N SER A 77 -18.33 -9.26 13.98
CA SER A 77 -19.24 -8.73 12.96
C SER A 77 -19.31 -7.20 12.95
N ARG A 78 -18.69 -6.54 13.92
CA ARG A 78 -18.57 -5.09 14.03
C ARG A 78 -17.18 -4.72 14.55
N VAL A 79 -16.66 -3.59 14.12
CA VAL A 79 -15.34 -3.08 14.58
C VAL A 79 -15.35 -2.84 16.09
N SER A 80 -16.50 -2.43 16.65
CA SER A 80 -16.67 -2.20 18.10
C SER A 80 -16.54 -3.46 18.97
N ASP A 81 -16.64 -4.64 18.37
CA ASP A 81 -16.58 -5.93 19.09
C ASP A 81 -15.15 -6.48 19.14
N ALA A 82 -14.21 -5.80 18.45
CA ALA A 82 -12.80 -6.18 18.40
C ALA A 82 -12.10 -5.94 19.75
N LYS A 83 -11.17 -6.82 20.10
CA LYS A 83 -10.43 -6.76 21.37
C LYS A 83 -9.19 -5.88 21.29
N PHE A 84 -8.55 -5.86 20.12
CA PHE A 84 -7.29 -5.14 19.88
C PHE A 84 -6.18 -5.50 20.88
N GLU A 85 -6.07 -6.78 21.21
CA GLU A 85 -5.11 -7.31 22.18
C GLU A 85 -3.98 -8.07 21.50
N PRO A 86 -2.70 -7.89 21.93
CA PRO A 86 -1.60 -8.71 21.44
C PRO A 86 -1.88 -10.21 21.62
N GLY A 87 -1.55 -11.00 20.60
CA GLY A 87 -1.80 -12.45 20.59
C GLY A 87 -3.20 -12.85 20.12
N ILE A 88 -4.09 -11.89 19.87
CA ILE A 88 -5.44 -12.09 19.32
C ILE A 88 -5.56 -11.28 18.02
N ILE A 89 -5.93 -11.97 16.94
CA ILE A 89 -6.24 -11.32 15.66
C ILE A 89 -7.75 -11.20 15.53
N ASP A 90 -8.25 -9.96 15.58
CA ASP A 90 -9.65 -9.67 15.30
C ASP A 90 -9.90 -9.73 13.80
N VAL A 91 -10.85 -10.57 13.38
CA VAL A 91 -11.25 -10.73 11.98
C VAL A 91 -12.69 -10.27 11.83
N TYR A 92 -12.89 -9.18 11.08
CA TYR A 92 -14.23 -8.82 10.59
C TYR A 92 -14.61 -9.89 9.55
N ASP A 93 -15.38 -10.87 10.00
CA ASP A 93 -15.68 -12.07 9.25
C ASP A 93 -16.82 -11.83 8.25
N LEU A 94 -16.55 -12.06 6.95
CA LEU A 94 -17.57 -11.98 5.92
C LEU A 94 -18.28 -13.32 5.66
N GLY A 95 -17.72 -14.43 6.15
CA GLY A 95 -18.33 -15.76 6.05
C GLY A 95 -18.52 -16.27 4.63
N LEU A 96 -17.62 -15.88 3.71
CA LEU A 96 -17.73 -16.23 2.28
C LEU A 96 -17.13 -17.60 1.97
N LEU A 97 -16.24 -18.11 2.82
CA LEU A 97 -15.50 -19.35 2.62
C LEU A 97 -15.92 -20.45 3.59
N LYS A 98 -15.98 -21.67 3.09
CA LYS A 98 -16.13 -22.86 3.92
C LYS A 98 -14.81 -23.60 4.02
N ARG A 99 -14.58 -24.34 5.10
CA ARG A 99 -13.34 -25.11 5.31
C ARG A 99 -13.02 -26.06 4.15
N VAL A 100 -14.03 -26.63 3.51
CA VAL A 100 -13.89 -27.53 2.35
C VAL A 100 -13.30 -26.84 1.12
N GLU A 101 -13.38 -25.51 1.04
CA GLU A 101 -12.87 -24.71 -0.08
C GLU A 101 -11.39 -24.36 0.10
N ILE A 102 -10.81 -24.58 1.29
CA ILE A 102 -9.40 -24.41 1.57
C ILE A 102 -8.68 -25.71 1.25
N SER A 103 -7.78 -25.71 0.26
CA SER A 103 -7.02 -26.90 -0.14
C SER A 103 -5.82 -27.16 0.77
N GLY A 104 -5.40 -28.44 0.85
CA GLY A 104 -4.26 -28.89 1.65
C GLY A 104 -4.55 -28.95 3.15
N THR A 105 -3.56 -29.40 3.90
CA THR A 105 -3.55 -29.36 5.36
C THR A 105 -2.33 -28.61 5.86
N PRO A 106 -2.39 -27.99 7.06
CA PRO A 106 -1.25 -27.29 7.64
C PRO A 106 -0.03 -28.21 7.80
N GLU A 107 -0.24 -29.47 8.14
CA GLU A 107 0.80 -30.48 8.34
C GLU A 107 1.51 -30.86 7.03
N GLU A 108 0.80 -30.81 5.91
CA GLU A 108 1.37 -31.08 4.59
C GLU A 108 2.12 -29.88 4.02
N HIS A 109 1.99 -28.68 4.62
CA HIS A 109 2.53 -27.41 4.17
C HIS A 109 2.24 -27.15 2.67
N LYS A 110 1.06 -27.52 2.21
CA LYS A 110 0.65 -27.34 0.82
C LYS A 110 0.05 -25.97 0.60
N PRO A 111 0.31 -25.34 -0.55
CA PRO A 111 -0.34 -24.11 -0.93
C PRO A 111 -1.85 -24.24 -0.93
N PHE A 112 -2.54 -23.15 -0.58
CA PHE A 112 -4.00 -23.09 -0.54
C PHE A 112 -4.67 -23.41 -1.87
N GLY A 113 -4.18 -22.87 -2.93
CA GLY A 113 -4.79 -23.00 -4.22
C GLY A 113 -3.77 -23.08 -5.34
N VAL A 114 -4.26 -23.43 -6.50
CA VAL A 114 -3.42 -23.59 -7.69
C VAL A 114 -3.45 -22.34 -8.59
N GLY A 115 -4.02 -21.23 -8.16
CA GLY A 115 -4.06 -20.00 -8.95
C GLY A 115 -5.36 -19.21 -8.81
N PRO A 116 -5.62 -18.28 -9.74
CA PRO A 116 -6.82 -17.45 -9.73
C PRO A 116 -8.11 -18.29 -9.79
N SER A 117 -9.11 -17.90 -9.01
CA SER A 117 -10.42 -18.55 -8.98
C SER A 117 -11.55 -17.52 -8.84
N ILE A 118 -12.75 -17.89 -9.28
CA ILE A 118 -13.96 -17.05 -9.12
C ILE A 118 -14.21 -16.78 -7.64
N LEU A 119 -14.11 -17.79 -6.79
CA LEU A 119 -14.34 -17.67 -5.36
C LEU A 119 -13.32 -16.75 -4.69
N GLY A 120 -12.02 -16.91 -5.01
CA GLY A 120 -10.96 -16.04 -4.51
C GLY A 120 -11.11 -14.59 -4.98
N GLY A 121 -11.53 -14.41 -6.24
CA GLY A 121 -11.83 -13.11 -6.82
C GLY A 121 -13.01 -12.42 -6.14
N GLU A 122 -14.13 -13.10 -5.97
CA GLU A 122 -15.30 -12.56 -5.28
C GLU A 122 -14.97 -12.22 -3.82
N ALA A 123 -14.34 -13.15 -3.09
CA ALA A 123 -14.02 -12.94 -1.70
C ALA A 123 -13.07 -11.75 -1.50
N SER A 124 -11.96 -11.70 -2.23
CA SER A 124 -11.00 -10.60 -2.11
C SER A 124 -11.58 -9.24 -2.50
N PHE A 125 -12.46 -9.21 -3.52
CA PHE A 125 -13.17 -8.00 -3.89
C PHE A 125 -14.10 -7.52 -2.77
N ARG A 126 -14.87 -8.42 -2.15
CA ARG A 126 -15.76 -8.08 -1.02
C ARG A 126 -15.01 -7.58 0.20
N TYR A 127 -13.81 -8.07 0.47
CA TYR A 127 -12.98 -7.53 1.56
C TYR A 127 -12.58 -6.09 1.28
N VAL A 128 -12.20 -5.78 0.04
CA VAL A 128 -11.86 -4.40 -0.37
C VAL A 128 -13.09 -3.50 -0.29
N GLU A 129 -14.23 -3.92 -0.84
CA GLU A 129 -15.49 -3.18 -0.72
C GLU A 129 -15.85 -2.88 0.74
N LYS A 130 -15.73 -3.90 1.62
CA LYS A 130 -16.03 -3.75 3.04
C LYS A 130 -15.10 -2.75 3.72
N VAL A 131 -13.80 -2.85 3.52
CA VAL A 131 -12.85 -1.95 4.20
C VAL A 131 -13.01 -0.50 3.74
N ILE A 132 -13.31 -0.26 2.46
CA ILE A 132 -13.64 1.08 1.95
C ILE A 132 -14.86 1.63 2.68
N ASN A 133 -15.94 0.83 2.78
CA ASN A 133 -17.17 1.24 3.46
C ASN A 133 -16.95 1.56 4.94
N LEU A 134 -16.11 0.78 5.64
CA LEU A 134 -15.74 1.06 7.03
C LEU A 134 -14.95 2.37 7.16
N ALA A 135 -13.99 2.61 6.27
CA ALA A 135 -13.21 3.85 6.26
C ALA A 135 -14.06 5.07 5.92
N MET A 136 -14.95 4.98 4.94
CA MET A 136 -15.88 6.06 4.60
C MET A 136 -16.84 6.41 5.74
N LYS A 137 -17.18 5.44 6.60
CA LYS A 137 -17.97 5.64 7.82
C LYS A 137 -17.13 6.04 9.03
N ARG A 138 -15.80 6.15 8.88
CA ARG A 138 -14.85 6.42 9.98
C ARG A 138 -14.89 5.36 11.09
N GLU A 139 -15.26 4.12 10.76
CA GLU A 139 -15.14 2.98 11.65
C GLU A 139 -13.70 2.43 11.70
N VAL A 140 -12.90 2.70 10.65
CA VAL A 140 -11.45 2.53 10.62
C VAL A 140 -10.80 3.82 10.14
N ASP A 141 -9.62 4.15 10.66
CA ASP A 141 -8.91 5.40 10.35
C ASP A 141 -8.08 5.30 9.08
N ALA A 142 -7.56 4.12 8.77
CA ALA A 142 -6.84 3.84 7.54
C ALA A 142 -7.08 2.42 7.05
N THR A 143 -6.83 2.22 5.76
CA THR A 143 -6.94 0.92 5.11
C THR A 143 -5.59 0.47 4.57
N VAL A 144 -5.25 -0.80 4.81
CA VAL A 144 -4.08 -1.48 4.26
C VAL A 144 -4.54 -2.69 3.46
N THR A 145 -4.13 -2.80 2.19
CA THR A 145 -4.61 -3.88 1.34
C THR A 145 -3.51 -4.89 1.01
N ASN A 146 -3.76 -6.16 1.29
CA ASN A 146 -3.04 -7.27 0.69
C ASN A 146 -3.43 -7.44 -0.77
N SER A 147 -2.65 -8.21 -1.52
CA SER A 147 -2.85 -8.43 -2.94
C SER A 147 -4.11 -9.23 -3.25
N PHE A 148 -4.76 -8.88 -4.35
CA PHE A 148 -5.70 -9.74 -5.06
C PHE A 148 -5.21 -9.99 -6.50
N SER A 149 -5.73 -11.04 -7.14
CA SER A 149 -5.50 -11.29 -8.56
C SER A 149 -6.48 -10.50 -9.41
N LYS A 150 -5.96 -9.69 -10.35
CA LYS A 150 -6.78 -9.00 -11.36
C LYS A 150 -7.59 -9.99 -12.19
N GLU A 151 -6.98 -11.11 -12.55
CA GLU A 151 -7.65 -12.20 -13.26
C GLU A 151 -8.81 -12.76 -12.45
N ALA A 152 -8.57 -13.10 -11.18
CA ALA A 152 -9.60 -13.67 -10.30
C ALA A 152 -10.80 -12.73 -10.12
N ILE A 153 -10.58 -11.44 -9.86
CA ILE A 153 -11.71 -10.49 -9.70
C ILE A 153 -12.47 -10.28 -11.01
N ASN A 154 -11.79 -10.31 -12.17
CA ASN A 154 -12.44 -10.24 -13.47
C ASN A 154 -13.25 -11.50 -13.76
N MET A 155 -12.75 -12.70 -13.43
CA MET A 155 -13.50 -13.97 -13.50
C MET A 155 -14.77 -13.94 -12.63
N ALA A 156 -14.72 -13.24 -11.49
CA ALA A 156 -15.87 -13.02 -10.61
C ALA A 156 -16.83 -11.92 -11.09
N GLY A 157 -16.53 -11.27 -12.22
CA GLY A 157 -17.38 -10.22 -12.80
C GLY A 157 -17.07 -8.79 -12.34
N HIS A 158 -15.99 -8.58 -11.60
CA HIS A 158 -15.55 -7.26 -11.15
C HIS A 158 -14.45 -6.72 -12.07
N HIS A 159 -14.82 -5.87 -13.01
CA HIS A 159 -13.93 -5.39 -14.09
C HIS A 159 -13.15 -4.13 -13.67
N TYR A 160 -12.07 -4.34 -12.92
CA TYR A 160 -11.14 -3.30 -12.49
C TYR A 160 -9.70 -3.69 -12.83
N SER A 161 -8.87 -2.70 -13.11
CA SER A 161 -7.43 -2.88 -13.39
C SER A 161 -6.58 -3.00 -12.12
N GLY A 162 -7.12 -2.72 -10.95
CA GLY A 162 -6.45 -2.85 -9.66
C GLY A 162 -7.20 -2.19 -8.51
N HIS A 163 -6.62 -2.26 -7.33
CA HIS A 163 -7.20 -1.67 -6.11
C HIS A 163 -7.44 -0.16 -6.22
N THR A 164 -6.53 0.56 -6.87
CA THR A 164 -6.60 2.02 -6.99
C THR A 164 -7.89 2.46 -7.68
N GLU A 165 -8.27 1.78 -8.76
CA GLU A 165 -9.49 2.06 -9.52
C GLU A 165 -10.74 1.68 -8.73
N VAL A 166 -10.71 0.57 -7.97
CA VAL A 166 -11.81 0.20 -7.05
C VAL A 166 -12.01 1.31 -6.02
N TYR A 167 -10.92 1.74 -5.35
CA TYR A 167 -10.99 2.81 -4.34
C TYR A 167 -11.51 4.12 -4.95
N ALA A 168 -10.97 4.53 -6.09
CA ALA A 168 -11.41 5.75 -6.77
C ALA A 168 -12.89 5.72 -7.13
N ASP A 169 -13.40 4.59 -7.65
CA ASP A 169 -14.81 4.45 -7.99
C ASP A 169 -15.70 4.47 -6.75
N TYR A 170 -15.39 3.70 -5.72
CA TYR A 170 -16.22 3.63 -4.51
C TYR A 170 -16.21 4.92 -3.69
N THR A 171 -15.11 5.69 -3.74
CA THR A 171 -15.02 7.01 -3.09
C THR A 171 -15.44 8.16 -4.00
N LYS A 172 -15.81 7.89 -5.28
CA LYS A 172 -16.14 8.90 -6.30
C LYS A 172 -15.02 9.92 -6.53
N THR A 173 -13.78 9.49 -6.37
CA THR A 173 -12.59 10.33 -6.54
C THR A 173 -12.13 10.31 -7.99
N LYS A 174 -12.04 11.50 -8.60
CA LYS A 174 -11.56 11.67 -9.99
C LYS A 174 -10.05 11.88 -10.04
N ASN A 175 -9.53 12.63 -9.07
CA ASN A 175 -8.16 13.11 -9.04
C ASN A 175 -7.38 12.39 -7.94
N TYR A 176 -6.55 11.46 -8.33
CA TYR A 176 -5.69 10.68 -7.46
C TYR A 176 -4.35 10.40 -8.14
N CYS A 177 -3.33 10.05 -7.37
CA CYS A 177 -2.07 9.57 -7.92
C CYS A 177 -1.51 8.42 -7.09
N MET A 178 -0.66 7.63 -7.73
CA MET A 178 0.10 6.57 -7.08
C MET A 178 1.39 7.14 -6.52
N MET A 179 1.64 6.87 -5.25
CA MET A 179 2.95 7.07 -4.64
C MET A 179 3.53 5.72 -4.27
N LEU A 180 4.77 5.47 -4.64
CA LEU A 180 5.56 4.35 -4.12
C LEU A 180 6.53 4.84 -3.08
N ALA A 181 6.79 4.03 -2.07
CA ALA A 181 7.78 4.33 -1.06
C ALA A 181 8.62 3.09 -0.67
N TYR A 182 9.90 3.32 -0.46
CA TYR A 182 10.86 2.42 0.15
C TYR A 182 11.65 3.21 1.18
N LYS A 183 11.34 3.02 2.46
CA LYS A 183 11.90 3.84 3.55
C LYS A 183 11.64 5.33 3.28
N ASP A 184 12.70 6.13 3.20
CA ASP A 184 12.60 7.57 2.90
C ASP A 184 12.68 7.92 1.42
N PHE A 185 12.86 6.93 0.56
CA PHE A 185 12.81 7.12 -0.89
C PHE A 185 11.37 6.99 -1.39
N ARG A 186 10.77 8.09 -1.86
CA ARG A 186 9.36 8.18 -2.27
C ARG A 186 9.24 8.81 -3.64
N VAL A 187 8.32 8.28 -4.47
CA VAL A 187 8.03 8.79 -5.81
C VAL A 187 6.51 8.88 -6.02
N ALA A 188 6.01 10.01 -6.52
CA ALA A 188 4.61 10.23 -6.87
C ALA A 188 4.47 10.41 -8.37
N HIS A 189 3.49 9.75 -9.00
CA HIS A 189 3.39 9.62 -10.45
C HIS A 189 2.33 10.54 -11.06
N VAL A 190 2.70 11.28 -12.10
CA VAL A 190 1.77 12.07 -12.92
C VAL A 190 0.87 11.14 -13.74
N SER A 191 1.43 10.08 -14.30
CA SER A 191 0.70 9.00 -14.96
C SER A 191 1.24 7.62 -14.60
N THR A 192 0.41 6.56 -14.73
CA THR A 192 0.80 5.18 -14.41
C THR A 192 0.46 4.22 -15.55
N HIS A 193 -0.64 3.50 -15.48
CA HIS A 193 -0.99 2.36 -16.35
C HIS A 193 -1.48 2.78 -17.74
N VAL A 194 -0.62 3.44 -18.50
CA VAL A 194 -0.86 3.86 -19.88
C VAL A 194 0.36 3.58 -20.75
N SER A 195 0.21 3.63 -22.08
CA SER A 195 1.36 3.51 -22.98
C SER A 195 2.33 4.67 -22.75
N LEU A 196 3.63 4.47 -23.03
CA LEU A 196 4.62 5.53 -22.88
C LEU A 196 4.27 6.76 -23.75
N ARG A 197 3.72 6.54 -24.96
CA ARG A 197 3.25 7.63 -25.83
C ARG A 197 2.14 8.43 -25.17
N GLU A 198 1.14 7.76 -24.64
CA GLU A 198 0.04 8.42 -23.91
C GLU A 198 0.53 9.09 -22.63
N ALA A 199 1.54 8.53 -21.97
CA ALA A 199 2.12 9.14 -20.76
C ALA A 199 2.72 10.51 -21.07
N CYS A 200 3.40 10.70 -22.22
CA CYS A 200 3.88 12.00 -22.66
C CYS A 200 2.73 13.00 -22.87
N ASP A 201 1.64 12.55 -23.49
CA ASP A 201 0.46 13.41 -23.72
C ASP A 201 -0.24 13.83 -22.42
N ARG A 202 -0.09 13.02 -21.33
CA ARG A 202 -0.64 13.29 -20.01
C ARG A 202 0.18 14.26 -19.16
N VAL A 203 1.40 14.57 -19.56
CA VAL A 203 2.22 15.60 -18.91
C VAL A 203 1.65 16.97 -19.26
N LYS A 204 0.72 17.45 -18.43
CA LYS A 204 0.07 18.75 -18.55
C LYS A 204 0.24 19.54 -17.25
N LYS A 205 0.44 20.87 -17.39
CA LYS A 205 0.66 21.77 -16.26
C LYS A 205 -0.30 21.51 -15.09
N ALA A 206 -1.60 21.45 -15.39
CA ALA A 206 -2.62 21.25 -14.36
C ALA A 206 -2.43 19.90 -13.62
N ARG A 207 -2.11 18.82 -14.35
CA ARG A 207 -1.89 17.51 -13.75
C ARG A 207 -0.60 17.42 -12.95
N VAL A 208 0.49 18.01 -13.45
CA VAL A 208 1.76 18.07 -12.72
C VAL A 208 1.58 18.84 -11.40
N LEU A 209 0.94 20.03 -11.44
CA LEU A 209 0.65 20.83 -10.25
C LEU A 209 -0.22 20.07 -9.24
N GLU A 210 -1.25 19.37 -9.71
CA GLU A 210 -2.13 18.55 -8.87
C GLU A 210 -1.34 17.47 -8.12
N VAL A 211 -0.41 16.78 -8.80
CA VAL A 211 0.42 15.74 -8.17
C VAL A 211 1.44 16.37 -7.20
N ILE A 212 1.97 17.55 -7.49
CA ILE A 212 2.82 18.30 -6.56
C ILE A 212 2.04 18.61 -5.26
N HIS A 213 0.78 19.06 -5.36
CA HIS A 213 -0.08 19.29 -4.18
C HIS A 213 -0.31 18.02 -3.37
N MET A 214 -0.65 16.90 -4.04
CA MET A 214 -0.85 15.61 -3.37
C MET A 214 0.42 15.13 -2.67
N ALA A 215 1.57 15.24 -3.31
CA ALA A 215 2.87 14.89 -2.76
C ALA A 215 3.20 15.73 -1.52
N ASN A 216 3.05 17.07 -1.62
CA ASN A 216 3.28 17.98 -0.52
C ASN A 216 2.38 17.67 0.70
N ASN A 217 1.08 17.45 0.45
CA ASN A 217 0.12 17.15 1.50
C ASN A 217 0.40 15.80 2.17
N ALA A 218 0.79 14.79 1.39
CA ALA A 218 1.15 13.48 1.93
C ALA A 218 2.39 13.56 2.84
N MET A 219 3.42 14.32 2.44
CA MET A 219 4.61 14.51 3.25
C MET A 219 4.33 15.28 4.54
N LYS A 220 3.46 16.30 4.49
CA LYS A 220 3.01 17.01 5.70
C LYS A 220 2.27 16.08 6.67
N LYS A 221 1.40 15.22 6.17
CA LYS A 221 0.67 14.26 7.01
C LYS A 221 1.59 13.26 7.74
N ILE A 222 2.72 12.89 7.15
CA ILE A 222 3.71 12.04 7.84
C ILE A 222 4.68 12.82 8.72
N GLY A 223 4.41 14.11 9.01
CA GLY A 223 5.15 14.92 9.97
C GLY A 223 6.30 15.76 9.39
N ILE A 224 6.41 15.90 8.07
CA ILE A 224 7.43 16.76 7.44
C ILE A 224 6.81 18.15 7.21
N GLU A 225 7.09 19.12 8.07
CA GLU A 225 6.48 20.46 8.02
C GLU A 225 6.74 21.21 6.71
N LYS A 226 7.95 21.13 6.17
CA LYS A 226 8.40 21.79 4.94
C LYS A 226 9.01 20.79 3.97
N PRO A 227 8.17 19.96 3.32
CA PRO A 227 8.66 18.91 2.43
C PRO A 227 9.50 19.49 1.28
N LYS A 228 10.63 18.88 1.01
CA LYS A 228 11.46 19.16 -0.17
C LYS A 228 11.00 18.26 -1.31
N ILE A 229 10.40 18.85 -2.35
CA ILE A 229 9.85 18.12 -3.49
C ILE A 229 10.79 18.25 -4.68
N GLY A 230 11.33 17.11 -5.14
CA GLY A 230 12.03 17.04 -6.41
C GLY A 230 11.04 16.82 -7.55
N ILE A 231 11.27 17.45 -8.68
CA ILE A 231 10.45 17.27 -9.89
C ILE A 231 11.34 16.69 -10.98
N ALA A 232 11.04 15.48 -11.45
CA ALA A 232 11.77 14.90 -12.57
C ALA A 232 11.36 15.57 -13.90
N GLY A 233 12.30 15.77 -14.80
CA GLY A 233 11.97 16.07 -16.19
C GLY A 233 11.35 14.85 -16.88
N LEU A 234 10.68 15.06 -18.00
CA LEU A 234 10.19 14.00 -18.88
C LEU A 234 11.30 13.54 -19.85
N ASN A 235 11.95 14.53 -20.48
CA ASN A 235 12.92 14.31 -21.53
C ASN A 235 14.35 14.21 -21.00
N PRO A 236 15.29 13.59 -21.76
CA PRO A 236 16.71 13.60 -21.40
C PRO A 236 17.21 15.03 -21.15
N HIS A 237 18.00 15.19 -20.08
CA HIS A 237 18.55 16.50 -19.68
C HIS A 237 17.51 17.62 -19.55
N CYS A 238 16.25 17.27 -19.19
CA CYS A 238 15.13 18.22 -19.13
C CYS A 238 14.89 18.96 -20.44
N GLY A 239 14.96 18.23 -21.57
CA GLY A 239 14.69 18.77 -22.92
C GLY A 239 15.80 19.60 -23.52
N GLU A 240 16.91 19.91 -22.80
CA GLU A 240 18.06 20.70 -23.28
C GLU A 240 17.61 21.96 -24.03
N ASN A 241 16.82 22.83 -23.36
CA ASN A 241 16.23 24.03 -23.93
C ASN A 241 15.35 23.80 -25.19
N GLY A 242 14.64 22.68 -25.23
CA GLY A 242 13.72 22.31 -26.32
C GLY A 242 14.36 21.47 -27.44
N MET A 243 15.64 21.08 -27.30
CA MET A 243 16.31 20.22 -28.29
C MET A 243 15.72 18.80 -28.32
N PHE A 244 15.32 18.27 -27.17
CA PHE A 244 14.79 16.90 -27.01
C PHE A 244 13.31 16.84 -26.64
N GLY A 245 12.61 17.97 -26.70
CA GLY A 245 11.20 18.10 -26.33
C GLY A 245 10.96 19.41 -25.60
N THR A 246 9.70 19.85 -25.55
CA THR A 246 9.30 21.14 -24.99
C THR A 246 8.43 21.03 -23.74
N GLU A 247 8.10 19.80 -23.29
CA GLU A 247 7.18 19.54 -22.19
C GLU A 247 7.68 20.18 -20.87
N GLU A 248 8.99 20.24 -20.67
CA GLU A 248 9.57 20.93 -19.51
C GLU A 248 9.28 22.42 -19.55
N ILE A 249 9.37 23.06 -20.73
CA ILE A 249 9.17 24.51 -20.92
C ILE A 249 7.68 24.85 -20.88
N GLU A 250 6.86 24.06 -21.55
CA GLU A 250 5.44 24.38 -21.80
C GLU A 250 4.53 23.91 -20.65
N GLU A 251 4.89 22.84 -19.95
CA GLU A 251 4.02 22.19 -18.99
C GLU A 251 4.64 22.07 -17.57
N ILE A 252 5.86 21.51 -17.45
CA ILE A 252 6.43 21.17 -16.14
C ILE A 252 6.90 22.42 -15.40
N GLN A 253 7.69 23.30 -16.03
CA GLN A 253 8.17 24.54 -15.40
C GLN A 253 7.03 25.46 -14.99
N PRO A 254 6.00 25.70 -15.83
CA PRO A 254 4.83 26.50 -15.40
C PRO A 254 4.07 25.91 -14.20
N ALA A 255 4.07 24.58 -14.00
CA ALA A 255 3.51 23.95 -12.81
C ALA A 255 4.40 24.20 -11.57
N ILE A 256 5.71 24.10 -11.73
CA ILE A 256 6.70 24.40 -10.67
C ILE A 256 6.56 25.88 -10.23
N ASP A 257 6.51 26.82 -11.19
CA ASP A 257 6.40 28.25 -10.89
C ASP A 257 5.11 28.59 -10.12
N GLU A 258 4.02 27.87 -10.40
CA GLU A 258 2.76 28.04 -9.67
C GLU A 258 2.86 27.46 -8.26
N ALA A 259 3.39 26.27 -8.11
CA ALA A 259 3.61 25.63 -6.81
C ALA A 259 4.53 26.47 -5.89
N LEU A 260 5.60 27.06 -6.46
CA LEU A 260 6.50 27.96 -5.72
C LEU A 260 5.76 29.24 -5.25
N ARG A 261 4.90 29.84 -6.09
CA ARG A 261 4.07 30.98 -5.71
C ARG A 261 3.07 30.67 -4.58
N GLU A 262 2.64 29.42 -4.48
CA GLU A 262 1.80 28.91 -3.40
C GLU A 262 2.60 28.55 -2.14
N GLY A 263 3.93 28.68 -2.15
CA GLY A 263 4.82 28.43 -1.01
C GLY A 263 5.22 26.97 -0.84
N ILE A 264 5.04 26.14 -1.87
CA ILE A 264 5.54 24.75 -1.86
C ILE A 264 7.06 24.77 -2.07
N ASN A 265 7.78 23.99 -1.28
CA ASN A 265 9.24 23.97 -1.32
C ASN A 265 9.75 23.01 -2.40
N ILE A 266 10.19 23.57 -3.51
CA ILE A 266 10.86 22.88 -4.62
C ILE A 266 12.28 23.44 -4.69
N PRO A 267 13.28 22.80 -4.10
CA PRO A 267 14.62 23.40 -3.87
C PRO A 267 15.32 23.86 -5.14
N GLU A 268 15.16 23.13 -6.25
CA GLU A 268 15.80 23.48 -7.52
C GLU A 268 15.07 24.62 -8.27
N GLY A 269 13.80 24.86 -7.99
CA GLY A 269 12.96 25.81 -8.72
C GLY A 269 12.75 25.45 -10.20
N ALA A 270 13.20 24.25 -10.61
CA ALA A 270 13.17 23.74 -11.98
C ALA A 270 13.09 22.21 -11.99
N PRO A 271 12.72 21.58 -13.12
CA PRO A 271 12.79 20.13 -13.24
C PRO A 271 14.26 19.66 -13.19
N THR A 272 14.48 18.54 -12.50
CA THR A 272 15.79 17.91 -12.39
C THR A 272 15.92 16.80 -13.45
N PRO A 273 17.07 16.67 -14.13
CA PRO A 273 17.27 15.59 -15.10
C PRO A 273 16.94 14.21 -14.53
N PRO A 274 16.17 13.38 -15.27
CA PRO A 274 15.68 12.08 -14.78
C PRO A 274 16.79 11.11 -14.36
N ASP A 275 17.93 11.17 -14.98
CA ASP A 275 19.12 10.34 -14.69
C ASP A 275 19.82 10.74 -13.38
N THR A 276 19.53 11.91 -12.84
CA THR A 276 20.19 12.47 -11.66
C THR A 276 19.27 12.59 -10.45
N VAL A 277 17.97 12.84 -10.67
CA VAL A 277 16.99 13.14 -9.61
C VAL A 277 16.92 12.05 -8.52
N PHE A 278 17.04 10.78 -8.90
CA PHE A 278 16.91 9.66 -7.97
C PHE A 278 18.12 9.47 -7.08
N SER A 279 19.34 9.74 -7.58
CA SER A 279 20.55 9.72 -6.76
C SER A 279 20.51 10.86 -5.72
N LYS A 280 20.01 12.04 -6.09
CA LYS A 280 19.76 13.15 -5.15
C LYS A 280 18.72 12.77 -4.10
N ALA A 281 17.60 12.14 -4.51
CA ALA A 281 16.58 11.69 -3.58
C ALA A 281 17.10 10.66 -2.57
N LEU A 282 17.85 9.66 -3.03
CA LEU A 282 18.52 8.69 -2.16
C LEU A 282 19.57 9.33 -1.24
N GLY A 283 20.16 10.45 -1.65
CA GLY A 283 21.07 11.27 -0.85
C GLY A 283 20.37 12.23 0.14
N GLY A 284 19.02 12.20 0.23
CA GLY A 284 18.26 13.02 1.17
C GLY A 284 18.06 14.49 0.74
N TRP A 285 18.26 14.81 -0.55
CA TRP A 285 18.00 16.16 -1.06
C TRP A 285 16.48 16.44 -1.17
N TYR A 286 15.67 15.41 -1.39
CA TYR A 286 14.23 15.48 -1.51
C TYR A 286 13.56 14.48 -0.57
N ASP A 287 12.40 14.85 -0.03
CA ASP A 287 11.54 13.97 0.77
C ASP A 287 10.64 13.12 -0.13
N ILE A 288 10.36 13.61 -1.33
CA ILE A 288 9.59 12.93 -2.38
C ILE A 288 9.97 13.48 -3.76
N VAL A 289 9.90 12.64 -4.79
CA VAL A 289 10.07 13.05 -6.20
C VAL A 289 8.77 12.86 -6.96
N VAL A 290 8.33 13.89 -7.67
CA VAL A 290 7.24 13.79 -8.65
C VAL A 290 7.84 13.33 -9.98
N VAL A 291 7.31 12.23 -10.51
CA VAL A 291 7.77 11.57 -11.74
C VAL A 291 6.66 11.58 -12.80
N MET A 292 7.04 11.64 -14.08
CA MET A 292 6.11 11.88 -15.16
C MET A 292 5.38 10.62 -15.63
N TYR A 293 6.01 9.45 -15.53
CA TYR A 293 5.44 8.18 -15.99
C TYR A 293 5.85 7.01 -15.10
N HIS A 294 5.16 5.89 -15.30
CA HIS A 294 5.26 4.68 -14.47
C HIS A 294 6.70 4.22 -14.24
N ASP A 295 7.43 3.85 -15.31
CA ASP A 295 8.75 3.23 -15.16
C ASP A 295 9.81 4.21 -14.67
N GLN A 296 9.62 5.53 -14.87
CA GLN A 296 10.52 6.55 -14.36
C GLN A 296 10.66 6.47 -12.83
N GLY A 297 9.56 6.19 -12.12
CA GLY A 297 9.57 6.04 -10.65
C GLY A 297 9.74 4.59 -10.19
N HIS A 298 9.12 3.63 -10.88
CA HIS A 298 9.14 2.22 -10.48
C HIS A 298 10.53 1.59 -10.59
N ILE A 299 11.25 1.84 -11.70
CA ILE A 299 12.57 1.24 -11.92
C ILE A 299 13.55 1.58 -10.80
N PRO A 300 13.82 2.85 -10.47
CA PRO A 300 14.78 3.19 -9.41
C PRO A 300 14.34 2.69 -8.03
N LEU A 301 13.04 2.72 -7.72
CA LEU A 301 12.53 2.22 -6.45
C LEU A 301 12.68 0.71 -6.33
N LYS A 302 12.30 -0.05 -7.37
CA LYS A 302 12.43 -1.52 -7.36
C LYS A 302 13.87 -1.99 -7.38
N VAL A 303 14.75 -1.34 -8.13
CA VAL A 303 16.20 -1.63 -8.10
C VAL A 303 16.77 -1.44 -6.69
N LYS A 304 16.26 -0.46 -5.92
CA LYS A 304 16.73 -0.20 -4.56
C LYS A 304 16.06 -1.08 -3.51
N GLY A 305 14.74 -1.32 -3.65
CA GLY A 305 13.92 -1.98 -2.63
C GLY A 305 13.76 -3.48 -2.80
N PHE A 306 14.15 -4.06 -3.95
CA PHE A 306 14.04 -5.48 -4.24
C PHE A 306 15.41 -6.12 -4.40
N VAL A 307 15.78 -6.98 -3.46
CA VAL A 307 17.08 -7.63 -3.43
C VAL A 307 16.91 -9.11 -3.74
N TYR A 308 17.42 -9.55 -4.90
CA TYR A 308 17.41 -10.96 -5.28
C TYR A 308 18.71 -11.66 -4.84
N ASN A 309 18.57 -12.69 -4.02
CA ASN A 309 19.66 -13.53 -3.58
C ASN A 309 19.99 -14.59 -4.62
N LYS A 310 21.11 -14.37 -5.33
CA LYS A 310 21.55 -15.28 -6.42
C LYS A 310 21.96 -16.66 -5.90
N LYS A 311 22.42 -16.77 -4.65
CA LYS A 311 22.88 -18.06 -4.08
C LYS A 311 21.68 -18.92 -3.69
N GLU A 312 20.71 -18.34 -3.03
CA GLU A 312 19.53 -19.03 -2.49
C GLU A 312 18.33 -19.00 -3.44
N LYS A 313 18.46 -18.25 -4.58
CA LYS A 313 17.46 -18.14 -5.64
C LYS A 313 16.09 -17.65 -5.17
N HIS A 314 16.08 -16.77 -4.17
CA HIS A 314 14.85 -16.10 -3.70
C HIS A 314 15.05 -14.59 -3.53
N TRP A 315 13.97 -13.88 -3.26
CA TRP A 315 13.99 -12.46 -2.93
C TRP A 315 14.24 -12.26 -1.44
N ASP A 316 15.38 -11.66 -1.05
CA ASP A 316 15.72 -11.39 0.36
C ASP A 316 14.85 -10.26 0.94
N ALA A 317 14.46 -9.30 0.11
CA ALA A 317 13.62 -8.19 0.53
C ALA A 317 12.65 -7.76 -0.58
N VAL A 318 11.39 -7.55 -0.21
CA VAL A 318 10.37 -6.84 -0.97
C VAL A 318 9.74 -5.86 0.02
N GLU A 319 10.39 -4.70 0.19
CA GLU A 319 10.03 -3.75 1.25
C GLU A 319 9.18 -2.57 0.74
N GLY A 320 8.95 -2.49 -0.57
CA GLY A 320 8.18 -1.42 -1.19
C GLY A 320 6.72 -1.42 -0.76
N ILE A 321 6.14 -0.23 -0.71
CA ILE A 321 4.70 -0.01 -0.48
C ILE A 321 4.12 0.88 -1.56
N ASN A 322 2.81 0.74 -1.78
CA ASN A 322 2.05 1.59 -2.69
C ASN A 322 0.98 2.35 -1.90
N VAL A 323 0.91 3.66 -2.11
CA VAL A 323 -0.06 4.56 -1.48
C VAL A 323 -0.88 5.25 -2.56
N THR A 324 -2.19 5.31 -2.40
CA THR A 324 -3.05 6.10 -3.29
C THR A 324 -3.32 7.45 -2.63
N LEU A 325 -2.75 8.51 -3.20
CA LEU A 325 -2.96 9.88 -2.75
C LEU A 325 -4.18 10.51 -3.42
N GLY A 326 -4.82 11.47 -2.74
CA GLY A 326 -5.99 12.19 -3.26
C GLY A 326 -7.34 11.57 -2.88
N LEU A 327 -7.37 10.38 -2.31
CA LEU A 327 -8.59 9.77 -1.78
C LEU A 327 -9.06 10.48 -0.50
N PRO A 328 -10.38 10.48 -0.19
CA PRO A 328 -10.91 11.00 1.08
C PRO A 328 -10.59 10.09 2.28
N ILE A 329 -10.07 8.90 2.04
CA ILE A 329 -9.66 7.91 3.03
C ILE A 329 -8.21 7.49 2.79
N ILE A 330 -7.52 7.06 3.83
CA ILE A 330 -6.13 6.60 3.72
C ILE A 330 -6.11 5.18 3.15
N ARG A 331 -5.37 5.01 2.06
CA ARG A 331 -5.13 3.69 1.44
C ARG A 331 -3.66 3.46 1.20
N VAL A 332 -3.13 2.42 1.85
CA VAL A 332 -1.79 1.87 1.63
C VAL A 332 -1.90 0.41 1.19
N SER A 333 -0.95 -0.10 0.45
CA SER A 333 -0.93 -1.52 0.07
C SER A 333 0.49 -2.07 0.00
N VAL A 334 0.57 -3.40 0.05
CA VAL A 334 1.76 -4.13 -0.35
C VAL A 334 2.10 -3.87 -1.84
N ASP A 335 3.38 -3.99 -2.19
CA ASP A 335 3.88 -3.82 -3.58
C ASP A 335 4.33 -5.16 -4.19
N HIS A 336 3.57 -6.22 -3.93
CA HIS A 336 3.79 -7.56 -4.50
C HIS A 336 2.47 -8.22 -4.92
N GLY A 337 2.55 -9.32 -5.67
CA GLY A 337 1.39 -10.12 -6.11
C GLY A 337 0.87 -11.10 -5.06
N THR A 338 -0.11 -11.91 -5.47
CA THR A 338 -0.81 -12.88 -4.61
C THR A 338 0.06 -14.06 -4.15
N GLY A 339 1.14 -14.38 -4.88
CA GLY A 339 2.09 -15.42 -4.48
C GLY A 339 1.50 -16.84 -4.38
N TYR A 340 0.55 -17.19 -5.24
CA TYR A 340 -0.15 -18.50 -5.20
C TYR A 340 0.77 -19.72 -5.10
N GLY A 341 1.95 -19.68 -5.76
CA GLY A 341 2.88 -20.82 -5.76
C GLY A 341 3.53 -21.11 -4.40
N HIS A 342 3.41 -20.20 -3.46
CA HIS A 342 3.98 -20.30 -2.09
C HIS A 342 2.93 -20.08 -1.00
N ALA A 343 1.67 -19.93 -1.38
CA ALA A 343 0.61 -19.71 -0.40
C ALA A 343 0.42 -20.93 0.49
N GLY A 344 0.50 -20.74 1.80
CA GLY A 344 0.34 -21.79 2.79
C GLY A 344 1.60 -22.61 3.08
N ASP A 345 2.77 -22.28 2.50
CA ASP A 345 4.04 -22.94 2.81
C ASP A 345 4.76 -22.36 4.05
N GLY A 346 4.26 -21.28 4.60
CA GLY A 346 4.83 -20.63 5.77
C GLY A 346 6.08 -19.79 5.49
N MET A 347 6.48 -19.60 4.23
CA MET A 347 7.73 -18.95 3.84
C MET A 347 7.55 -17.51 3.32
N ALA A 348 6.32 -17.04 3.14
CA ALA A 348 6.07 -15.70 2.63
C ALA A 348 6.64 -14.61 3.57
N ASN A 349 7.21 -13.56 2.96
CA ASN A 349 7.82 -12.44 3.68
C ASN A 349 6.78 -11.35 3.94
N GLU A 350 6.66 -10.92 5.20
CA GLU A 350 5.67 -9.95 5.68
C GLU A 350 6.13 -8.48 5.62
N LEU A 351 7.38 -8.19 5.28
CA LEU A 351 7.96 -6.84 5.40
C LEU A 351 7.18 -5.77 4.62
N SER A 352 6.67 -6.09 3.44
CA SER A 352 5.87 -5.13 2.68
C SER A 352 4.58 -4.76 3.40
N LEU A 353 3.90 -5.73 4.02
CA LEU A 353 2.68 -5.47 4.80
C LEU A 353 3.00 -4.71 6.09
N ALA A 354 4.04 -5.09 6.81
CA ALA A 354 4.48 -4.38 8.02
C ALA A 354 4.79 -2.91 7.72
N ASN A 355 5.55 -2.64 6.66
CA ASN A 355 5.86 -1.28 6.20
C ASN A 355 4.60 -0.52 5.76
N ALA A 356 3.63 -1.20 5.12
CA ALA A 356 2.36 -0.60 4.72
C ALA A 356 1.53 -0.18 5.93
N VAL A 357 1.47 -1.01 6.97
CA VAL A 357 0.78 -0.70 8.23
C VAL A 357 1.47 0.47 8.94
N ASP A 358 2.80 0.47 9.03
CA ASP A 358 3.57 1.56 9.64
C ASP A 358 3.35 2.90 8.91
N PHE A 359 3.27 2.86 7.60
CA PHE A 359 3.00 4.05 6.82
C PHE A 359 1.56 4.54 6.97
N ALA A 360 0.59 3.62 7.06
CA ALA A 360 -0.81 3.94 7.32
C ALA A 360 -0.98 4.60 8.69
N ILE A 361 -0.27 4.12 9.73
CA ILE A 361 -0.25 4.73 11.06
C ILE A 361 0.26 6.18 10.98
N LYS A 362 1.40 6.41 10.27
CA LYS A 362 1.96 7.77 10.10
C LYS A 362 0.98 8.72 9.41
N LEU A 363 0.24 8.24 8.41
CA LEU A 363 -0.77 9.04 7.71
C LEU A 363 -2.03 9.31 8.54
N SER A 364 -2.29 8.51 9.58
CA SER A 364 -3.47 8.62 10.47
C SER A 364 -3.23 9.51 11.68
N ASN A 365 -1.98 9.89 11.94
CA ASN A 365 -1.66 10.83 13.02
C ASN A 365 -1.98 12.24 12.52
N ASP A 366 -2.99 12.87 13.14
CA ASP A 366 -3.32 14.29 12.95
C ASP A 366 -2.32 15.20 13.69
#